data_e539bfde5e6c1bd1930445f9def45574
#
_entry.id   e539bfde5e6c1bd1930445f9def45574
#
_cell.length_a   1.000
_cell.length_b   1.000
_cell.length_c   1.000
_cell.angle_alpha   90.00
_cell.angle_beta   90.00
_cell.angle_gamma   90.00
#
_symmetry.space_group_name_H-M   'P 1'
#
loop_
_entity.id
_entity.type
_entity.pdbx_description
1 polymer ?
#
loop_
_entity_poly.entity_id
_entity_poly.type
_entity_poly.pdbx_seq_one_letter_code
_entity_poly.pdbx_strand_id
1 'polypeptide(L)'
;AASPVQLAGEASRIFLGVQIQCAECHDHKTDSWKREQFHELAAFFAGGRLQRTEKAMPGVRARFAVTEQPRARYAMPDLAEPTKSIPVKPKFFLASATSPAEPLADGFTPAQLRGLAASYITGQDNPWFARAYVNRMWTVLMGEGFYDAVDDLGPEREARAAEILEPLADQWQKGGYDVRWLFRTMLNTKAYQRRVRATASAAGKTPLASNCPSRLRSDQILEALENALGLPPLPASGRGAAKDGGKQPAKAVLVKGDGKKAIAAAGLAGAAAKGARGGGLRFQFNTLFGVDPSIADDEVLGTIPQALFMMNGPVIHNRTQARPGTELGRILASAPDETAALNALYLRVLARRPTTREVQVCADHLATVGDRAEAFEDIYWSLLNTTEFISRR
;
A
#
# COMPACT_ATOMS: atom_id res chain seq x y z
N ALA A 1 -14.61 13.51 -10.82
CA ALA A 1 -13.46 13.89 -11.66
C ALA A 1 -12.41 14.47 -10.74
N ALA A 2 -11.15 14.08 -10.87
CA ALA A 2 -10.08 14.67 -10.07
C ALA A 2 -9.95 16.17 -10.40
N SER A 3 -9.97 17.02 -9.37
CA SER A 3 -9.80 18.46 -9.53
C SER A 3 -8.33 18.80 -9.78
N PRO A 4 -8.00 19.98 -10.35
CA PRO A 4 -6.62 20.44 -10.48
C PRO A 4 -5.84 20.39 -9.16
N VAL A 5 -6.50 20.74 -8.06
CA VAL A 5 -5.96 20.71 -6.70
C VAL A 5 -5.56 19.30 -6.27
N GLN A 6 -6.47 18.34 -6.47
CA GLN A 6 -6.17 16.93 -6.17
C GLN A 6 -5.01 16.39 -7.03
N LEU A 7 -4.99 16.75 -8.32
CA LEU A 7 -3.92 16.32 -9.23
C LEU A 7 -2.56 16.91 -8.84
N ALA A 8 -2.52 18.19 -8.43
CA ALA A 8 -1.30 18.85 -7.96
C ALA A 8 -0.77 18.18 -6.67
N GLY A 9 -1.64 17.99 -5.68
CA GLY A 9 -1.27 17.35 -4.43
C GLY A 9 -0.74 15.94 -4.64
N GLU A 10 -1.44 15.12 -5.42
CA GLU A 10 -0.99 13.75 -5.73
C GLU A 10 0.28 13.72 -6.58
N ALA A 11 0.43 14.62 -7.56
CA ALA A 11 1.65 14.71 -8.36
C ALA A 11 2.87 15.08 -7.50
N SER A 12 2.71 16.06 -6.61
CA SER A 12 3.76 16.45 -5.67
C SER A 12 4.13 15.29 -4.74
N ARG A 13 3.14 14.66 -4.12
CA ARG A 13 3.34 13.53 -3.20
C ARG A 13 3.99 12.34 -3.90
N ILE A 14 3.44 11.90 -5.04
CA ILE A 14 3.90 10.68 -5.72
C ILE A 14 5.27 10.87 -6.36
N PHE A 15 5.50 11.99 -7.03
CA PHE A 15 6.71 12.17 -7.84
C PHE A 15 7.82 12.94 -7.13
N LEU A 16 7.48 13.83 -6.21
CA LEU A 16 8.48 14.65 -5.51
C LEU A 16 8.61 14.27 -4.03
N GLY A 17 7.72 13.42 -3.51
CA GLY A 17 7.70 13.04 -2.10
C GLY A 17 7.33 14.18 -1.17
N VAL A 18 6.65 15.22 -1.67
CA VAL A 18 6.33 16.43 -0.90
C VAL A 18 4.83 16.49 -0.61
N GLN A 19 4.46 16.56 0.65
CA GLN A 19 3.07 16.70 1.09
C GLN A 19 2.64 18.17 1.11
N ILE A 20 2.49 18.76 -0.06
CA ILE A 20 2.13 20.18 -0.18
C ILE A 20 0.62 20.46 -0.01
N GLN A 21 -0.24 19.45 0.17
CA GLN A 21 -1.70 19.61 0.24
C GLN A 21 -2.16 20.54 1.36
N CYS A 22 -1.43 20.60 2.49
CA CYS A 22 -1.77 21.54 3.56
C CYS A 22 -1.73 23.01 3.07
N ALA A 23 -0.92 23.30 2.06
CA ALA A 23 -0.83 24.64 1.46
C ALA A 23 -2.00 24.98 0.52
N GLU A 24 -3.00 24.12 0.34
CA GLU A 24 -4.23 24.45 -0.39
C GLU A 24 -5.01 25.58 0.28
N CYS A 25 -5.11 25.59 1.61
CA CYS A 25 -5.94 26.52 2.35
C CYS A 25 -5.14 27.67 3.02
N HIS A 26 -3.91 27.41 3.43
CA HIS A 26 -3.05 28.32 4.16
C HIS A 26 -1.59 27.95 3.93
N ASP A 27 -0.64 28.81 4.30
CA ASP A 27 0.79 28.44 4.29
C ASP A 27 1.03 27.18 5.12
N HIS A 28 1.95 26.33 4.67
CA HIS A 28 2.22 25.06 5.32
C HIS A 28 2.66 25.27 6.78
N LYS A 29 2.10 24.51 7.71
CA LYS A 29 2.32 24.73 9.16
C LYS A 29 3.70 24.30 9.65
N THR A 30 4.28 23.30 9.03
CA THR A 30 5.51 22.66 9.49
C THR A 30 6.60 22.64 8.42
N ASP A 31 6.39 23.35 7.32
CA ASP A 31 7.35 23.51 6.23
C ASP A 31 7.22 24.88 5.59
N SER A 32 8.15 25.28 4.74
CA SER A 32 8.23 26.61 4.13
C SER A 32 7.31 26.84 2.94
N TRP A 33 6.49 25.84 2.56
CA TRP A 33 5.59 25.91 1.39
C TRP A 33 4.49 26.95 1.57
N LYS A 34 4.30 27.80 0.53
CA LYS A 34 3.29 28.85 0.50
C LYS A 34 2.04 28.41 -0.24
N ARG A 35 0.90 28.99 0.15
CA ARG A 35 -0.39 28.72 -0.49
C ARG A 35 -0.36 29.04 -1.98
N GLU A 36 0.27 30.15 -2.35
CA GLU A 36 0.43 30.55 -3.75
C GLU A 36 1.17 29.49 -4.56
N GLN A 37 2.26 28.91 -4.02
CA GLN A 37 3.05 27.86 -4.68
C GLN A 37 2.22 26.62 -4.97
N PHE A 38 1.35 26.23 -4.03
CA PHE A 38 0.43 25.12 -4.25
C PHE A 38 -0.54 25.40 -5.41
N HIS A 39 -1.13 26.59 -5.45
CA HIS A 39 -2.08 26.96 -6.49
C HIS A 39 -1.38 27.21 -7.84
N GLU A 40 -0.17 27.72 -7.85
CA GLU A 40 0.66 27.83 -9.05
C GLU A 40 0.95 26.43 -9.66
N LEU A 41 1.25 25.43 -8.83
CA LEU A 41 1.37 24.04 -9.28
C LEU A 41 0.01 23.50 -9.78
N ALA A 42 -1.09 23.76 -9.09
CA ALA A 42 -2.42 23.31 -9.48
C ALA A 42 -2.84 23.86 -10.85
N ALA A 43 -2.38 25.06 -11.21
CA ALA A 43 -2.67 25.67 -12.49
C ALA A 43 -2.13 24.88 -13.71
N PHE A 44 -1.07 24.08 -13.55
CA PHE A 44 -0.60 23.15 -14.60
C PHE A 44 -1.63 22.06 -14.95
N PHE A 45 -2.51 21.73 -14.04
CA PHE A 45 -3.52 20.69 -14.19
C PHE A 45 -4.90 21.24 -14.56
N ALA A 46 -5.00 22.55 -14.80
CA ALA A 46 -6.24 23.19 -15.28
C ALA A 46 -6.71 22.56 -16.59
N GLY A 47 -8.01 22.31 -16.70
CA GLY A 47 -8.62 21.77 -17.91
C GLY A 47 -8.46 20.28 -18.14
N GLY A 48 -7.66 19.60 -17.33
CA GLY A 48 -7.58 18.14 -17.33
C GLY A 48 -8.80 17.54 -16.62
N ARG A 49 -9.48 16.59 -17.25
CA ARG A 49 -10.57 15.81 -16.64
C ARG A 49 -10.39 14.34 -16.85
N LEU A 50 -10.61 13.55 -15.81
CA LEU A 50 -10.73 12.12 -15.92
C LEU A 50 -12.14 11.76 -16.40
N GLN A 51 -12.26 11.20 -17.58
CA GLN A 51 -13.52 10.72 -18.12
C GLN A 51 -13.52 9.21 -18.23
N ARG A 52 -14.59 8.57 -17.76
CA ARG A 52 -14.76 7.13 -17.92
C ARG A 52 -14.99 6.81 -19.40
N THR A 53 -14.17 5.96 -19.97
CA THR A 53 -14.35 5.48 -21.33
C THR A 53 -15.27 4.27 -21.36
N GLU A 54 -16.29 4.30 -22.21
CA GLU A 54 -17.21 3.17 -22.35
C GLU A 54 -16.65 2.01 -23.17
N LYS A 55 -15.66 2.26 -24.02
CA LYS A 55 -15.03 1.22 -24.85
C LYS A 55 -13.84 0.61 -24.11
N ALA A 56 -14.07 -0.58 -23.56
CA ALA A 56 -12.97 -1.44 -23.14
C ALA A 56 -12.35 -2.13 -24.36
N MET A 57 -11.04 -2.11 -24.50
CA MET A 57 -10.36 -2.97 -25.44
C MET A 57 -10.43 -4.44 -24.95
N PRO A 58 -10.53 -5.43 -25.82
CA PRO A 58 -10.50 -6.83 -25.41
C PRO A 58 -9.25 -7.11 -24.55
N GLY A 59 -9.46 -7.62 -23.33
CA GLY A 59 -8.39 -7.93 -22.38
C GLY A 59 -7.86 -6.75 -21.55
N VAL A 60 -8.23 -5.51 -21.85
CA VAL A 60 -7.83 -4.32 -21.10
C VAL A 60 -9.07 -3.60 -20.57
N ARG A 61 -9.13 -3.41 -19.26
CA ARG A 61 -10.18 -2.58 -18.65
C ARG A 61 -9.88 -1.11 -18.92
N ALA A 62 -10.28 -0.59 -20.06
CA ALA A 62 -10.29 0.84 -20.29
C ALA A 62 -11.27 1.48 -19.31
N ARG A 63 -10.78 2.39 -18.50
CA ARG A 63 -11.60 2.87 -17.40
C ARG A 63 -11.69 4.37 -17.39
N PHE A 64 -10.60 5.04 -17.71
CA PHE A 64 -10.55 6.48 -17.69
C PHE A 64 -9.63 6.96 -18.81
N ALA A 65 -10.04 8.01 -19.50
CA ALA A 65 -9.18 8.80 -20.35
C ALA A 65 -9.06 10.20 -19.76
N VAL A 66 -7.92 10.81 -19.92
CA VAL A 66 -7.75 12.24 -19.64
C VAL A 66 -8.29 12.99 -20.84
N THR A 67 -9.38 13.73 -20.65
CA THR A 67 -9.92 14.66 -21.64
C THR A 67 -9.55 16.08 -21.28
N GLU A 68 -9.55 16.97 -22.26
CA GLU A 68 -9.14 18.35 -22.10
C GLU A 68 -10.29 19.32 -22.34
N GLN A 69 -10.34 20.35 -21.53
CA GLN A 69 -11.16 21.53 -21.76
C GLN A 69 -10.26 22.64 -22.32
N PRO A 70 -10.32 22.91 -23.61
CA PRO A 70 -9.59 24.05 -24.20
C PRO A 70 -9.92 25.34 -23.47
N ARG A 71 -8.90 26.19 -23.26
CA ARG A 71 -9.04 27.52 -22.60
C ARG A 71 -9.45 27.47 -21.12
N ALA A 72 -9.38 26.34 -20.45
CA ALA A 72 -9.57 26.33 -19.02
C ALA A 72 -8.50 27.17 -18.31
N ARG A 73 -8.94 28.05 -17.44
CA ARG A 73 -8.09 28.89 -16.58
C ARG A 73 -8.26 28.41 -15.16
N TYR A 74 -7.19 28.52 -14.38
CA TYR A 74 -7.23 28.19 -12.97
C TYR A 74 -7.36 29.47 -12.14
N ALA A 75 -8.15 29.38 -11.09
CA ALA A 75 -8.27 30.43 -10.09
C ALA A 75 -8.40 29.80 -8.70
N MET A 76 -7.77 30.41 -7.71
CA MET A 76 -7.86 30.01 -6.31
C MET A 76 -8.94 30.83 -5.59
N PRO A 77 -9.57 30.29 -4.53
CA PRO A 77 -10.49 31.07 -3.69
C PRO A 77 -9.78 32.28 -3.04
N ASP A 78 -10.44 33.41 -2.99
CA ASP A 78 -9.99 34.53 -2.17
C ASP A 78 -10.33 34.26 -0.71
N LEU A 79 -9.35 34.40 0.18
CA LEU A 79 -9.55 34.13 1.62
C LEU A 79 -10.29 35.27 2.33
N ALA A 80 -10.16 36.50 1.83
CA ALA A 80 -10.85 37.67 2.39
C ALA A 80 -12.33 37.71 1.93
N GLU A 81 -12.56 37.32 0.66
CA GLU A 81 -13.89 37.31 0.07
C GLU A 81 -14.17 35.95 -0.60
N PRO A 82 -14.68 34.93 0.14
CA PRO A 82 -14.85 33.57 -0.36
C PRO A 82 -15.73 33.40 -1.61
N THR A 83 -16.50 34.42 -1.96
CA THR A 83 -17.31 34.47 -3.20
C THR A 83 -16.49 34.87 -4.43
N LYS A 84 -15.29 35.40 -4.24
CA LYS A 84 -14.38 35.79 -5.30
C LYS A 84 -13.29 34.72 -5.52
N SER A 85 -12.69 34.80 -6.69
CA SER A 85 -11.55 33.94 -7.04
C SER A 85 -10.44 34.76 -7.68
N ILE A 86 -9.20 34.39 -7.37
CA ILE A 86 -8.00 35.06 -7.84
C ILE A 86 -7.42 34.22 -8.98
N PRO A 87 -7.28 34.73 -10.20
CA PRO A 87 -6.65 34.04 -11.31
C PRO A 87 -5.19 33.69 -10.97
N VAL A 88 -4.78 32.43 -11.21
CA VAL A 88 -3.43 31.97 -10.95
C VAL A 88 -2.82 31.42 -12.23
N LYS A 89 -1.59 31.85 -12.54
CA LYS A 89 -0.82 31.35 -13.66
C LYS A 89 0.08 30.17 -13.23
N PRO A 90 0.34 29.21 -14.14
CA PRO A 90 1.22 28.09 -13.82
C PRO A 90 2.65 28.58 -13.53
N LYS A 91 3.20 28.16 -12.38
CA LYS A 91 4.59 28.33 -12.01
C LYS A 91 5.03 27.09 -11.24
N PHE A 92 6.20 26.58 -11.57
CA PHE A 92 6.71 25.42 -10.84
C PHE A 92 7.31 25.86 -9.53
N PHE A 93 6.87 25.27 -8.44
CA PHE A 93 7.17 25.73 -7.07
C PHE A 93 8.59 25.41 -6.59
N LEU A 94 9.26 24.45 -7.22
CA LEU A 94 10.66 24.15 -6.97
C LEU A 94 11.53 24.90 -7.98
N ALA A 95 12.39 25.76 -7.47
CA ALA A 95 13.34 26.45 -8.32
C ALA A 95 14.34 25.47 -8.95
N SER A 96 14.49 25.53 -10.25
CA SER A 96 15.44 24.74 -11.01
C SER A 96 15.95 25.55 -12.21
N ALA A 97 17.06 25.15 -12.80
CA ALA A 97 17.60 25.84 -13.98
C ALA A 97 16.67 25.76 -15.20
N THR A 98 15.85 24.69 -15.28
CA THR A 98 14.92 24.48 -16.39
C THR A 98 13.53 25.03 -16.16
N SER A 99 13.12 25.27 -14.90
CA SER A 99 11.83 25.88 -14.59
C SER A 99 11.94 27.39 -14.52
N PRO A 100 11.08 28.17 -15.24
CA PRO A 100 11.10 29.62 -15.15
C PRO A 100 10.88 30.12 -13.72
N ALA A 101 11.62 31.17 -13.33
CA ALA A 101 11.39 31.85 -12.06
C ALA A 101 10.06 32.62 -12.04
N GLU A 102 9.58 33.01 -13.21
CA GLU A 102 8.31 33.72 -13.42
C GLU A 102 7.19 32.78 -13.85
N PRO A 103 5.93 33.12 -13.57
CA PRO A 103 4.79 32.36 -14.06
C PRO A 103 4.77 32.26 -15.61
N LEU A 104 4.30 31.12 -16.13
CA LEU A 104 4.22 30.91 -17.57
C LEU A 104 3.27 31.93 -18.23
N ALA A 105 3.61 32.32 -19.48
CA ALA A 105 2.74 33.16 -20.30
C ALA A 105 1.44 32.42 -20.65
N ASP A 106 0.43 33.18 -21.07
CA ASP A 106 -0.82 32.65 -21.60
C ASP A 106 -0.59 31.98 -22.98
N GLY A 107 -1.46 31.04 -23.34
CA GLY A 107 -1.47 30.44 -24.68
C GLY A 107 -1.17 28.92 -24.71
N PHE A 108 -0.73 28.34 -23.61
CA PHE A 108 -0.53 26.90 -23.53
C PHE A 108 -1.85 26.13 -23.46
N THR A 109 -1.93 25.01 -24.15
CA THR A 109 -3.01 24.06 -24.00
C THR A 109 -2.85 23.26 -22.69
N PRO A 110 -3.92 22.65 -22.14
CA PRO A 110 -3.83 21.82 -20.96
C PRO A 110 -2.84 20.65 -21.10
N ALA A 111 -2.71 20.06 -22.29
CA ALA A 111 -1.71 19.02 -22.55
C ALA A 111 -0.29 19.54 -22.45
N GLN A 112 -0.03 20.71 -23.03
CA GLN A 112 1.28 21.36 -22.96
C GLN A 112 1.65 21.72 -21.52
N LEU A 113 0.71 22.26 -20.73
CA LEU A 113 0.96 22.57 -19.31
C LEU A 113 1.33 21.30 -18.53
N ARG A 114 0.58 20.20 -18.70
CA ARG A 114 0.95 18.92 -18.05
C ARG A 114 2.29 18.38 -18.52
N GLY A 115 2.59 18.53 -19.82
CA GLY A 115 3.90 18.16 -20.37
C GLY A 115 5.04 18.95 -19.73
N LEU A 116 4.85 20.27 -19.56
CA LEU A 116 5.82 21.13 -18.88
C LEU A 116 5.96 20.75 -17.40
N ALA A 117 4.87 20.52 -16.67
CA ALA A 117 4.94 20.03 -15.31
C ALA A 117 5.75 18.72 -15.21
N ALA A 118 5.49 17.76 -16.12
CA ALA A 118 6.23 16.52 -16.16
C ALA A 118 7.74 16.73 -16.44
N SER A 119 8.08 17.63 -17.37
CA SER A 119 9.48 17.95 -17.67
C SER A 119 10.20 18.62 -16.50
N TYR A 120 9.54 19.50 -15.75
CA TYR A 120 10.12 20.12 -14.55
C TYR A 120 10.26 19.13 -13.40
N ILE A 121 9.30 18.21 -13.24
CA ILE A 121 9.38 17.14 -12.23
C ILE A 121 10.56 16.21 -12.51
N THR A 122 10.75 15.77 -13.76
CA THR A 122 11.77 14.78 -14.12
C THR A 122 13.08 15.38 -14.65
N GLY A 123 13.20 16.71 -14.60
CA GLY A 123 14.39 17.43 -15.07
C GLY A 123 15.65 17.02 -14.33
N GLN A 124 16.79 17.06 -15.05
CA GLN A 124 18.08 16.67 -14.48
C GLN A 124 18.59 17.63 -13.39
N ASP A 125 18.03 18.79 -13.30
CA ASP A 125 18.31 19.82 -12.29
C ASP A 125 17.33 19.77 -11.10
N ASN A 126 16.34 18.84 -11.12
CA ASN A 126 15.41 18.61 -10.03
C ASN A 126 15.81 17.36 -9.24
N PRO A 127 16.43 17.50 -8.05
CA PRO A 127 16.85 16.35 -7.26
C PRO A 127 15.71 15.65 -6.54
N TRP A 128 14.54 16.30 -6.39
CA TRP A 128 13.43 15.79 -5.60
C TRP A 128 12.83 14.51 -6.16
N PHE A 129 12.72 14.43 -7.48
CA PHE A 129 12.18 13.23 -8.13
C PHE A 129 13.05 11.99 -7.84
N ALA A 130 14.36 12.16 -7.96
CA ALA A 130 15.30 11.07 -7.68
C ALA A 130 15.29 10.69 -6.19
N ARG A 131 15.34 11.68 -5.29
CA ARG A 131 15.29 11.44 -3.83
C ARG A 131 14.02 10.73 -3.41
N ALA A 132 12.87 11.20 -3.90
CA ALA A 132 11.57 10.59 -3.57
C ALA A 132 11.49 9.13 -4.00
N TYR A 133 11.90 8.82 -5.22
CA TYR A 133 11.87 7.46 -5.72
C TYR A 133 12.85 6.55 -4.98
N VAL A 134 14.07 7.01 -4.78
CA VAL A 134 15.10 6.26 -4.04
C VAL A 134 14.65 6.00 -2.61
N ASN A 135 14.14 7.01 -1.89
CA ASN A 135 13.61 6.86 -0.53
C ASN A 135 12.48 5.82 -0.48
N ARG A 136 11.53 5.89 -1.41
CA ARG A 136 10.41 4.95 -1.48
C ARG A 136 10.87 3.52 -1.75
N MET A 137 11.78 3.32 -2.71
CA MET A 137 12.29 1.98 -3.01
C MET A 137 13.15 1.43 -1.88
N TRP A 138 13.93 2.29 -1.23
CA TRP A 138 14.68 1.92 -0.03
C TRP A 138 13.75 1.48 1.10
N THR A 139 12.70 2.27 1.40
CA THR A 139 11.68 1.92 2.40
C THR A 139 11.02 0.56 2.10
N VAL A 140 10.64 0.34 0.84
CA VAL A 140 10.06 -0.96 0.42
C VAL A 140 11.02 -2.11 0.64
N LEU A 141 12.31 -1.93 0.41
CA LEU A 141 13.31 -2.99 0.51
C LEU A 141 13.82 -3.18 1.94
N MET A 142 13.97 -2.11 2.71
CA MET A 142 14.61 -2.13 4.03
C MET A 142 13.62 -2.07 5.20
N GLY A 143 12.37 -1.65 4.95
CA GLY A 143 11.35 -1.48 5.99
C GLY A 143 11.44 -0.15 6.74
N GLU A 144 12.48 0.65 6.55
CA GLU A 144 12.59 2.04 7.02
C GLU A 144 13.19 2.91 5.91
N GLY A 145 12.79 4.18 5.85
CA GLY A 145 13.25 5.15 4.85
C GLY A 145 14.28 6.11 5.41
N PHE A 146 14.79 6.96 4.52
CA PHE A 146 15.64 8.09 4.89
C PHE A 146 14.85 9.23 5.55
N TYR A 147 13.54 9.25 5.40
CA TYR A 147 12.60 10.15 6.06
C TYR A 147 11.59 9.35 6.88
N ASP A 148 11.02 9.93 7.94
CA ASP A 148 10.07 9.25 8.83
C ASP A 148 8.81 8.82 8.09
N ALA A 149 8.17 9.73 7.35
CA ALA A 149 7.15 9.37 6.37
C ALA A 149 7.77 9.33 4.97
N VAL A 150 7.44 8.33 4.19
CA VAL A 150 8.05 8.06 2.87
C VAL A 150 7.85 9.20 1.87
N ASP A 151 6.79 9.97 2.04
CA ASP A 151 6.38 11.08 1.17
C ASP A 151 6.41 12.44 1.92
N ASP A 152 7.22 12.60 2.97
CA ASP A 152 7.37 13.84 3.74
C ASP A 152 8.76 14.45 3.56
N LEU A 153 9.20 14.58 2.32
CA LEU A 153 10.38 15.33 1.94
C LEU A 153 10.00 16.81 1.89
N GLY A 154 10.89 17.67 2.39
CA GLY A 154 10.66 19.12 2.39
C GLY A 154 11.92 19.88 2.74
N PRO A 155 11.96 21.22 2.50
CA PRO A 155 13.10 22.06 2.86
C PRO A 155 13.43 22.02 4.35
N GLU A 156 12.43 21.86 5.21
CA GLU A 156 12.57 21.79 6.67
C GLU A 156 12.71 20.35 7.19
N ARG A 157 12.97 19.38 6.30
CA ARG A 157 13.14 17.96 6.62
C ARG A 157 14.56 17.52 6.40
N GLU A 158 15.14 16.89 7.40
CA GLU A 158 16.46 16.29 7.30
C GLU A 158 16.37 14.79 7.01
N ALA A 159 17.10 14.35 6.00
CA ALA A 159 17.21 12.92 5.70
C ALA A 159 18.12 12.24 6.74
N ARG A 160 17.70 11.10 7.25
CA ARG A 160 18.61 10.19 7.96
C ARG A 160 19.65 9.68 6.96
N ALA A 161 20.93 9.73 7.32
CA ALA A 161 22.01 9.27 6.45
C ALA A 161 21.94 9.89 5.03
N ALA A 162 21.87 11.23 4.96
CA ALA A 162 21.88 11.98 3.70
C ALA A 162 23.12 11.64 2.85
N GLU A 163 24.25 11.28 3.49
CA GLU A 163 25.47 10.81 2.84
C GLU A 163 25.32 9.52 2.04
N ILE A 164 24.22 8.78 2.22
CA ILE A 164 23.85 7.59 1.42
C ILE A 164 22.81 7.98 0.38
N LEU A 165 21.77 8.71 0.78
CA LEU A 165 20.66 9.08 -0.10
C LEU A 165 21.13 9.94 -1.27
N GLU A 166 21.88 11.00 -0.99
CA GLU A 166 22.26 12.00 -1.99
C GLU A 166 23.10 11.40 -3.13
N PRO A 167 24.19 10.65 -2.87
CA PRO A 167 24.95 10.03 -3.94
C PRO A 167 24.15 8.99 -4.72
N LEU A 168 23.28 8.23 -4.04
CA LEU A 168 22.47 7.19 -4.69
C LEU A 168 21.42 7.82 -5.63
N ALA A 169 20.77 8.89 -5.21
CA ALA A 169 19.81 9.63 -6.00
C ALA A 169 20.47 10.32 -7.20
N ASP A 170 21.60 11.01 -6.97
CA ASP A 170 22.36 11.68 -8.01
C ASP A 170 22.88 10.73 -9.09
N GLN A 171 23.46 9.60 -8.69
CA GLN A 171 23.95 8.60 -9.67
C GLN A 171 22.82 7.95 -10.46
N TRP A 172 21.67 7.67 -9.81
CA TRP A 172 20.50 7.13 -10.49
C TRP A 172 19.93 8.12 -11.51
N GLN A 173 19.85 9.41 -11.14
CA GLN A 173 19.41 10.49 -12.02
C GLN A 173 20.35 10.66 -13.21
N LYS A 174 21.67 10.79 -12.98
CA LYS A 174 22.69 10.91 -14.03
C LYS A 174 22.75 9.69 -14.94
N GLY A 175 22.45 8.52 -14.41
CA GLY A 175 22.33 7.26 -15.14
C GLY A 175 21.04 7.10 -15.95
N GLY A 176 20.23 8.16 -16.10
CA GLY A 176 18.98 8.14 -16.88
C GLY A 176 17.87 7.34 -16.24
N TYR A 177 17.85 7.29 -14.92
CA TYR A 177 16.80 6.63 -14.13
C TYR A 177 16.69 5.11 -14.37
N ASP A 178 17.83 4.43 -14.52
CA ASP A 178 17.86 2.96 -14.68
C ASP A 178 17.40 2.28 -13.35
N VAL A 179 16.15 1.81 -13.37
CA VAL A 179 15.55 1.12 -12.23
C VAL A 179 16.27 -0.18 -11.91
N ARG A 180 16.78 -0.91 -12.91
CA ARG A 180 17.50 -2.18 -12.69
C ARG A 180 18.83 -1.95 -11.98
N TRP A 181 19.54 -0.89 -12.38
CA TRP A 181 20.78 -0.47 -11.70
C TRP A 181 20.50 -0.13 -10.24
N LEU A 182 19.46 0.68 -9.97
CA LEU A 182 19.09 1.08 -8.62
C LEU A 182 18.79 -0.12 -7.73
N PHE A 183 17.91 -1.03 -8.19
CA PHE A 183 17.59 -2.24 -7.41
C PHE A 183 18.81 -3.13 -7.20
N ARG A 184 19.64 -3.35 -8.23
CA ARG A 184 20.89 -4.11 -8.10
C ARG A 184 21.81 -3.50 -7.05
N THR A 185 21.96 -2.19 -7.05
CA THR A 185 22.79 -1.45 -6.08
C THR A 185 22.24 -1.65 -4.66
N MET A 186 20.94 -1.41 -4.43
CA MET A 186 20.32 -1.55 -3.11
C MET A 186 20.40 -3.00 -2.59
N LEU A 187 20.07 -3.99 -3.41
CA LEU A 187 20.04 -5.40 -3.01
C LEU A 187 21.44 -5.95 -2.69
N ASN A 188 22.50 -5.38 -3.25
CA ASN A 188 23.88 -5.77 -2.96
C ASN A 188 24.49 -5.02 -1.75
N THR A 189 23.75 -4.12 -1.11
CA THR A 189 24.23 -3.46 0.10
C THR A 189 24.34 -4.44 1.27
N LYS A 190 25.32 -4.21 2.15
CA LYS A 190 25.43 -4.96 3.40
C LYS A 190 24.19 -4.79 4.30
N ALA A 191 23.50 -3.64 4.21
CA ALA A 191 22.27 -3.40 4.94
C ALA A 191 21.17 -4.38 4.54
N TYR A 192 20.95 -4.57 3.22
CA TYR A 192 19.95 -5.50 2.73
C TYR A 192 20.30 -6.98 3.03
N GLN A 193 21.59 -7.34 2.98
CA GLN A 193 22.07 -8.71 3.20
C GLN A 193 22.05 -9.12 4.68
N ARG A 194 21.80 -8.20 5.60
CA ARG A 194 21.73 -8.50 7.03
C ARG A 194 20.37 -9.10 7.39
N ARG A 195 20.38 -9.90 8.46
CA ARG A 195 19.13 -10.43 9.05
C ARG A 195 18.23 -9.28 9.52
N VAL A 196 16.94 -9.44 9.30
CA VAL A 196 15.91 -8.49 9.79
C VAL A 196 15.97 -8.39 11.32
N ARG A 197 15.86 -7.19 11.86
CA ARG A 197 15.81 -6.98 13.31
C ARG A 197 14.54 -7.54 13.92
N ALA A 198 14.63 -8.07 15.13
CA ALA A 198 13.46 -8.64 15.80
C ALA A 198 12.44 -7.58 16.27
N THR A 199 12.89 -6.35 16.53
CA THR A 199 12.05 -5.25 17.03
C THR A 199 12.46 -3.90 16.44
N ALA A 200 11.47 -3.05 16.15
CA ALA A 200 11.69 -1.68 15.70
C ALA A 200 12.39 -0.81 16.76
N SER A 201 12.21 -1.09 18.06
CA SER A 201 12.82 -0.31 19.15
C SER A 201 14.35 -0.39 19.22
N ALA A 202 14.95 -1.40 18.59
CA ALA A 202 16.40 -1.44 18.40
C ALA A 202 16.88 -0.46 17.30
N ALA A 203 15.96 0.13 16.55
CA ALA A 203 16.24 1.06 15.45
C ALA A 203 16.82 2.40 15.92
N GLY A 204 16.52 2.82 17.13
CA GLY A 204 16.90 4.16 17.62
C GLY A 204 18.40 4.43 17.78
N LYS A 205 19.29 3.43 17.61
CA LYS A 205 20.73 3.60 17.82
C LYS A 205 21.57 3.64 16.53
N THR A 206 21.13 3.04 15.44
CA THR A 206 21.85 3.08 14.16
C THR A 206 20.84 2.94 13.02
N PRO A 207 20.33 4.05 12.48
CA PRO A 207 19.41 4.05 11.37
C PRO A 207 19.99 3.27 10.18
N LEU A 208 19.16 2.59 9.43
CA LEU A 208 19.50 1.91 8.16
C LEU A 208 20.60 0.82 8.29
N ALA A 209 20.99 0.41 9.50
CA ALA A 209 22.05 -0.58 9.69
C ALA A 209 21.65 -2.00 9.32
N SER A 210 20.35 -2.31 9.27
CA SER A 210 19.80 -3.61 8.84
C SER A 210 18.34 -3.44 8.43
N ASN A 211 17.78 -4.46 7.77
CA ASN A 211 16.37 -4.50 7.46
C ASN A 211 15.50 -4.42 8.71
N CYS A 212 14.39 -3.70 8.63
CA CYS A 212 13.34 -3.67 9.63
C CYS A 212 12.16 -4.55 9.22
N PRO A 213 11.42 -5.10 10.18
CA PRO A 213 10.15 -5.74 9.87
C PRO A 213 9.24 -4.72 9.16
N SER A 214 8.64 -5.12 8.07
CA SER A 214 7.67 -4.29 7.37
C SER A 214 6.43 -5.10 7.08
N ARG A 215 5.28 -4.44 7.12
CA ARG A 215 4.03 -5.07 6.77
C ARG A 215 4.01 -5.41 5.28
N LEU A 216 3.48 -6.57 4.96
CA LEU A 216 3.22 -6.95 3.58
C LEU A 216 2.07 -6.10 3.02
N ARG A 217 2.13 -5.76 1.73
CA ARG A 217 1.02 -5.11 1.03
C ARG A 217 -0.18 -6.06 0.92
N SER A 218 -1.36 -5.50 0.74
CA SER A 218 -2.60 -6.26 0.62
C SER A 218 -2.56 -7.35 -0.47
N ASP A 219 -1.93 -7.06 -1.60
CA ASP A 219 -1.75 -8.03 -2.68
C ASP A 219 -0.83 -9.18 -2.27
N GLN A 220 0.25 -8.90 -1.55
CA GLN A 220 1.20 -9.91 -1.05
C GLN A 220 0.59 -10.78 0.05
N ILE A 221 -0.17 -10.18 0.99
CA ILE A 221 -0.87 -10.96 2.03
C ILE A 221 -1.92 -11.86 1.39
N LEU A 222 -2.65 -11.37 0.38
CA LEU A 222 -3.64 -12.18 -0.33
C LEU A 222 -3.01 -13.37 -1.05
N GLU A 223 -1.90 -13.14 -1.77
CA GLU A 223 -1.15 -14.21 -2.43
C GLU A 223 -0.55 -15.22 -1.43
N ALA A 224 -0.06 -14.74 -0.30
CA ALA A 224 0.41 -15.60 0.78
C ALA A 224 -0.75 -16.47 1.33
N LEU A 225 -1.95 -15.89 1.49
CA LEU A 225 -3.14 -16.60 1.92
C LEU A 225 -3.62 -17.62 0.88
N GLU A 226 -3.64 -17.23 -0.41
CA GLU A 226 -3.96 -18.15 -1.51
C GLU A 226 -3.02 -19.35 -1.49
N ASN A 227 -1.73 -19.10 -1.37
CA ASN A 227 -0.72 -20.15 -1.28
C ASN A 227 -0.88 -20.99 0.00
N ALA A 228 -0.95 -20.37 1.17
CA ALA A 228 -1.09 -21.08 2.43
C ALA A 228 -2.30 -22.00 2.44
N LEU A 229 -3.46 -21.51 2.01
CA LEU A 229 -4.74 -22.24 2.00
C LEU A 229 -4.95 -23.17 0.80
N GLY A 230 -3.99 -23.24 -0.13
CA GLY A 230 -4.13 -24.03 -1.37
C GLY A 230 -5.28 -23.57 -2.26
N LEU A 231 -5.53 -22.25 -2.29
CA LEU A 231 -6.55 -21.65 -3.14
C LEU A 231 -6.00 -21.42 -4.56
N PRO A 232 -6.83 -21.56 -5.60
CA PRO A 232 -6.43 -21.10 -6.92
C PRO A 232 -6.25 -19.57 -6.90
N PRO A 233 -5.31 -19.02 -7.70
CA PRO A 233 -5.11 -17.58 -7.77
C PRO A 233 -6.42 -16.86 -8.11
N LEU A 234 -6.81 -15.92 -7.29
CA LEU A 234 -8.00 -15.11 -7.55
C LEU A 234 -7.74 -14.18 -8.75
N PRO A 235 -8.65 -14.10 -9.72
CA PRO A 235 -8.47 -13.26 -10.89
C PRO A 235 -8.21 -11.80 -10.45
N ALA A 236 -7.24 -11.16 -11.08
CA ALA A 236 -6.86 -9.76 -10.80
C ALA A 236 -8.02 -8.77 -10.98
N SER A 237 -9.12 -9.22 -11.57
CA SER A 237 -10.31 -8.43 -11.84
C SER A 237 -11.57 -9.15 -11.37
N GLY A 238 -12.18 -8.63 -10.30
CA GLY A 238 -13.47 -9.13 -9.81
C GLY A 238 -14.65 -8.85 -10.74
N ARG A 239 -14.76 -9.61 -11.84
CA ARG A 239 -15.99 -9.86 -12.59
C ARG A 239 -15.73 -11.06 -13.49
N GLY A 240 -16.21 -12.21 -13.10
CA GLY A 240 -16.19 -13.36 -13.99
C GLY A 240 -16.20 -14.70 -13.30
N ALA A 241 -17.14 -14.94 -12.40
CA ALA A 241 -17.59 -16.29 -12.06
C ALA A 241 -18.95 -16.19 -11.39
N ALA A 242 -19.96 -15.80 -12.17
CA ALA A 242 -21.34 -15.98 -11.79
C ALA A 242 -22.09 -16.41 -13.05
N LYS A 243 -21.75 -17.59 -13.57
CA LYS A 243 -22.59 -18.42 -14.44
C LYS A 243 -22.20 -19.87 -14.14
N ASP A 244 -22.61 -20.33 -13.00
CA ASP A 244 -22.98 -21.71 -12.83
C ASP A 244 -24.07 -21.78 -11.77
N GLY A 245 -25.23 -22.29 -12.18
CA GLY A 245 -26.42 -22.35 -11.37
C GLY A 245 -26.30 -23.41 -10.28
N GLY A 246 -25.99 -22.98 -9.07
CA GLY A 246 -25.89 -23.78 -7.86
C GLY A 246 -26.63 -23.14 -6.69
N LYS A 247 -27.72 -23.74 -6.31
CA LYS A 247 -28.66 -23.58 -5.18
C LYS A 247 -28.21 -22.66 -4.03
N GLN A 248 -29.18 -21.91 -3.52
CA GLN A 248 -29.19 -20.91 -2.43
C GLN A 248 -28.30 -21.23 -1.24
N PRO A 249 -27.62 -20.20 -0.65
CA PRO A 249 -26.93 -20.37 0.62
C PRO A 249 -27.92 -20.50 1.77
N ALA A 250 -27.59 -21.40 2.69
CA ALA A 250 -28.33 -21.69 3.89
C ALA A 250 -28.59 -20.41 4.72
N LYS A 251 -29.79 -20.30 5.27
CA LYS A 251 -30.21 -19.23 6.19
C LYS A 251 -29.26 -19.17 7.39
N ALA A 252 -28.66 -17.99 7.63
CA ALA A 252 -27.94 -17.70 8.85
C ALA A 252 -28.88 -17.82 10.05
N VAL A 253 -28.54 -18.67 10.99
CA VAL A 253 -29.21 -18.77 12.29
C VAL A 253 -28.80 -17.56 13.13
N LEU A 254 -29.73 -16.67 13.38
CA LEU A 254 -29.57 -15.57 14.34
C LEU A 254 -29.61 -16.12 15.76
N VAL A 255 -28.48 -16.12 16.43
CA VAL A 255 -28.45 -16.30 17.89
C VAL A 255 -28.87 -14.96 18.53
N LYS A 256 -30.02 -14.98 19.23
CA LYS A 256 -30.50 -13.84 20.03
C LYS A 256 -29.60 -13.69 21.27
N GLY A 257 -28.86 -12.59 21.36
CA GLY A 257 -28.16 -12.12 22.55
C GLY A 257 -28.40 -10.63 22.73
N ASP A 258 -28.66 -10.20 23.97
CA ASP A 258 -29.20 -8.92 24.38
C ASP A 258 -28.46 -7.68 23.90
N GLY A 259 -29.28 -6.69 23.58
CA GLY A 259 -28.97 -5.46 22.91
C GLY A 259 -28.10 -4.44 23.65
N LYS A 260 -27.59 -3.55 22.85
CA LYS A 260 -26.95 -2.23 22.99
C LYS A 260 -25.46 -2.08 22.73
N LYS A 261 -24.68 -3.15 22.52
CA LYS A 261 -23.30 -3.02 22.02
C LYS A 261 -23.07 -3.55 20.57
N ALA A 262 -24.12 -4.04 19.94
CA ALA A 262 -24.06 -4.67 18.58
C ALA A 262 -24.23 -3.67 17.43
N ILE A 263 -24.49 -2.40 17.65
CA ILE A 263 -24.87 -1.44 16.59
C ILE A 263 -23.64 -0.96 15.80
N ALA A 264 -22.47 -0.87 16.41
CA ALA A 264 -21.23 -0.46 15.70
C ALA A 264 -20.65 -1.61 14.84
N ALA A 265 -20.74 -2.86 15.31
CA ALA A 265 -20.29 -4.03 14.56
C ALA A 265 -21.23 -4.39 13.40
N ALA A 266 -22.54 -4.15 13.55
CA ALA A 266 -23.53 -4.38 12.49
C ALA A 266 -23.40 -3.37 11.32
N GLY A 267 -22.94 -2.14 11.59
CA GLY A 267 -22.68 -1.14 10.53
C GLY A 267 -21.53 -1.54 9.62
N LEU A 268 -20.46 -2.10 10.18
CA LEU A 268 -19.28 -2.58 9.42
C LEU A 268 -19.56 -3.90 8.70
N ALA A 269 -20.28 -4.83 9.32
CA ALA A 269 -20.73 -6.06 8.70
C ALA A 269 -21.74 -5.80 7.56
N GLY A 270 -22.60 -4.79 7.71
CA GLY A 270 -23.55 -4.34 6.67
C GLY A 270 -22.86 -3.68 5.47
N ALA A 271 -21.77 -2.95 5.68
CA ALA A 271 -20.95 -2.39 4.61
C ALA A 271 -20.17 -3.49 3.86
N ALA A 272 -19.61 -4.47 4.58
CA ALA A 272 -18.97 -5.64 3.99
C ALA A 272 -19.97 -6.51 3.20
N ALA A 273 -21.20 -6.70 3.71
CA ALA A 273 -22.25 -7.46 3.03
C ALA A 273 -22.84 -6.73 1.81
N LYS A 274 -22.88 -5.39 1.80
CA LYS A 274 -23.27 -4.58 0.64
C LYS A 274 -22.16 -4.55 -0.42
N GLY A 275 -20.88 -4.53 -0.02
CA GLY A 275 -19.74 -4.66 -0.91
C GLY A 275 -19.64 -6.01 -1.59
N ALA A 276 -20.13 -7.09 -0.95
CA ALA A 276 -20.14 -8.45 -1.49
C ALA A 276 -21.01 -8.63 -2.75
N ARG A 277 -21.91 -7.72 -3.03
CA ARG A 277 -22.75 -7.75 -4.25
C ARG A 277 -22.09 -7.23 -5.52
N GLY A 278 -20.89 -6.66 -5.45
CA GLY A 278 -20.22 -6.05 -6.60
C GLY A 278 -18.70 -6.22 -6.70
N GLY A 279 -18.01 -6.65 -5.64
CA GLY A 279 -16.56 -6.86 -5.65
C GLY A 279 -16.20 -8.23 -5.09
N GLY A 280 -15.39 -9.01 -5.81
CA GLY A 280 -14.90 -10.30 -5.33
C GLY A 280 -14.03 -10.18 -4.07
N LEU A 281 -13.64 -11.33 -3.49
CA LEU A 281 -12.80 -11.42 -2.29
C LEU A 281 -11.55 -10.54 -2.36
N ARG A 282 -10.89 -10.45 -3.50
CA ARG A 282 -9.74 -9.56 -3.74
C ARG A 282 -10.06 -8.08 -3.51
N PHE A 283 -11.23 -7.61 -3.91
CA PHE A 283 -11.64 -6.22 -3.69
C PHE A 283 -11.88 -5.93 -2.20
N GLN A 284 -12.59 -6.85 -1.52
CA GLN A 284 -12.83 -6.73 -0.08
C GLN A 284 -11.49 -6.74 0.69
N PHE A 285 -10.59 -7.64 0.30
CA PHE A 285 -9.28 -7.76 0.91
C PHE A 285 -8.45 -6.48 0.71
N ASN A 286 -8.37 -5.98 -0.52
CA ASN A 286 -7.64 -4.73 -0.81
C ASN A 286 -8.24 -3.51 -0.09
N THR A 287 -9.55 -3.49 0.16
CA THR A 287 -10.19 -2.42 0.94
C THR A 287 -9.82 -2.49 2.41
N LEU A 288 -9.71 -3.71 2.97
CA LEU A 288 -9.37 -3.92 4.38
C LEU A 288 -7.87 -3.81 4.66
N PHE A 289 -7.04 -4.34 3.78
CA PHE A 289 -5.59 -4.44 3.97
C PHE A 289 -4.80 -3.41 3.15
N GLY A 290 -5.48 -2.55 2.39
CA GLY A 290 -4.83 -1.44 1.70
C GLY A 290 -4.14 -0.52 2.71
N VAL A 291 -2.87 -0.22 2.45
CA VAL A 291 -2.07 0.73 3.23
C VAL A 291 -1.83 1.95 2.37
N ASP A 292 -2.03 3.12 2.92
CA ASP A 292 -1.57 4.37 2.30
C ASP A 292 -0.09 4.55 2.64
N PRO A 293 0.82 4.49 1.67
CA PRO A 293 2.26 4.61 1.92
C PRO A 293 2.67 6.01 2.41
N SER A 294 1.78 7.00 2.37
CA SER A 294 2.04 8.35 2.88
C SER A 294 1.85 8.47 4.40
N ILE A 295 1.25 7.48 5.02
CA ILE A 295 1.11 7.41 6.48
C ILE A 295 2.30 6.62 7.02
N ALA A 296 3.03 7.21 7.98
CA ALA A 296 4.09 6.49 8.66
C ALA A 296 3.50 5.26 9.36
N ASP A 297 3.98 4.08 8.98
CA ASP A 297 3.53 2.81 9.53
C ASP A 297 4.48 2.46 10.68
N ASP A 298 4.29 3.09 11.84
CA ASP A 298 5.11 2.86 13.03
C ASP A 298 4.91 1.46 13.64
N GLU A 299 3.85 0.76 13.22
CA GLU A 299 3.51 -0.54 13.77
C GLU A 299 3.14 -1.56 12.67
N VAL A 300 3.83 -2.69 12.69
CA VAL A 300 3.48 -3.88 11.89
C VAL A 300 2.12 -4.48 12.30
N LEU A 301 1.52 -3.93 13.36
CA LEU A 301 0.26 -4.37 13.93
C LEU A 301 -0.91 -4.06 12.98
N GLY A 302 -1.72 -5.06 12.72
CA GLY A 302 -2.94 -4.90 11.93
C GLY A 302 -4.04 -4.10 12.66
N THR A 303 -5.03 -3.63 11.93
CA THR A 303 -6.23 -3.01 12.51
C THR A 303 -7.21 -4.08 13.02
N ILE A 304 -8.08 -3.71 13.97
CA ILE A 304 -9.14 -4.61 14.48
C ILE A 304 -9.98 -5.22 13.34
N PRO A 305 -10.45 -4.47 12.32
CA PRO A 305 -11.18 -5.07 11.21
C PRO A 305 -10.38 -6.13 10.43
N GLN A 306 -9.07 -5.95 10.28
CA GLN A 306 -8.19 -6.91 9.61
C GLN A 306 -8.03 -8.17 10.44
N ALA A 307 -7.80 -8.05 11.75
CA ALA A 307 -7.75 -9.18 12.68
C ALA A 307 -9.06 -9.97 12.67
N LEU A 308 -10.21 -9.29 12.76
CA LEU A 308 -11.52 -9.93 12.69
C LEU A 308 -11.77 -10.66 11.36
N PHE A 309 -11.29 -10.12 10.25
CA PHE A 309 -11.37 -10.78 8.96
C PHE A 309 -10.51 -12.05 8.92
N MET A 310 -9.28 -12.00 9.42
CA MET A 310 -8.38 -13.16 9.48
C MET A 310 -8.90 -14.23 10.43
N MET A 311 -9.44 -13.85 11.57
CA MET A 311 -9.95 -14.78 12.58
C MET A 311 -11.27 -15.42 12.19
N ASN A 312 -12.21 -14.68 11.57
CA ASN A 312 -13.59 -15.10 11.35
C ASN A 312 -13.99 -15.22 9.88
N GLY A 313 -13.06 -14.99 8.94
CA GLY A 313 -13.35 -15.07 7.51
C GLY A 313 -13.80 -16.48 7.10
N PRO A 314 -14.98 -16.66 6.47
CA PRO A 314 -15.47 -17.99 6.11
C PRO A 314 -14.52 -18.78 5.21
N VAL A 315 -13.79 -18.08 4.35
CA VAL A 315 -12.79 -18.71 3.48
C VAL A 315 -11.66 -19.30 4.28
N ILE A 316 -11.16 -18.56 5.29
CA ILE A 316 -10.07 -19.01 6.14
C ILE A 316 -10.54 -20.19 6.99
N HIS A 317 -11.65 -20.01 7.71
CA HIS A 317 -12.22 -21.07 8.55
C HIS A 317 -12.47 -22.37 7.81
N ASN A 318 -13.09 -22.33 6.61
CA ASN A 318 -13.39 -23.54 5.86
C ASN A 318 -12.13 -24.21 5.28
N ARG A 319 -11.05 -23.49 5.05
CA ARG A 319 -9.83 -24.00 4.44
C ARG A 319 -8.77 -24.43 5.44
N THR A 320 -8.86 -23.99 6.70
CA THR A 320 -7.98 -24.48 7.79
C THR A 320 -8.37 -25.85 8.32
N GLN A 321 -9.57 -26.36 7.96
CA GLN A 321 -10.04 -27.65 8.42
C GLN A 321 -9.31 -28.83 7.77
N ALA A 322 -9.07 -29.88 8.54
CA ALA A 322 -8.41 -31.14 8.13
C ALA A 322 -9.38 -32.04 7.37
N ARG A 323 -9.75 -31.67 6.14
CA ARG A 323 -10.68 -32.44 5.30
C ARG A 323 -10.04 -32.87 3.99
N PRO A 324 -10.55 -33.93 3.35
CA PRO A 324 -10.17 -34.25 1.98
C PRO A 324 -10.37 -33.04 1.06
N GLY A 325 -9.34 -32.68 0.29
CA GLY A 325 -9.37 -31.53 -0.62
C GLY A 325 -8.92 -30.19 0.01
N THR A 326 -8.60 -30.14 1.30
CA THR A 326 -7.89 -29.00 1.93
C THR A 326 -6.39 -29.23 1.96
N GLU A 327 -5.62 -28.17 2.09
CA GLU A 327 -4.16 -28.26 2.18
C GLU A 327 -3.72 -28.95 3.47
N LEU A 328 -4.39 -28.66 4.60
CA LEU A 328 -4.12 -29.36 5.86
C LEU A 328 -4.42 -30.85 5.77
N GLY A 329 -5.58 -31.23 5.20
CA GLY A 329 -5.90 -32.63 5.00
C GLY A 329 -4.88 -33.38 4.16
N ARG A 330 -4.30 -32.73 3.13
CA ARG A 330 -3.22 -33.28 2.30
C ARG A 330 -1.93 -33.46 3.11
N ILE A 331 -1.53 -32.43 3.91
CA ILE A 331 -0.35 -32.50 4.76
C ILE A 331 -0.47 -33.65 5.75
N LEU A 332 -1.59 -33.74 6.49
CA LEU A 332 -1.80 -34.77 7.50
C LEU A 332 -1.86 -36.20 6.93
N ALA A 333 -2.36 -36.35 5.71
CA ALA A 333 -2.41 -37.62 5.02
C ALA A 333 -1.04 -38.10 4.50
N SER A 334 -0.15 -37.14 4.16
CA SER A 334 1.16 -37.46 3.58
C SER A 334 2.31 -37.51 4.60
N ALA A 335 2.15 -36.89 5.77
CA ALA A 335 3.18 -36.80 6.79
C ALA A 335 3.25 -38.12 7.61
N PRO A 336 4.45 -38.72 7.78
CA PRO A 336 4.63 -39.96 8.52
C PRO A 336 4.42 -39.78 10.03
N ASP A 337 4.66 -38.59 10.56
CA ASP A 337 4.55 -38.28 11.99
C ASP A 337 4.17 -36.78 12.20
N GLU A 338 3.95 -36.40 13.46
CA GLU A 338 3.55 -35.04 13.85
C GLU A 338 4.66 -34.01 13.55
N THR A 339 5.90 -34.39 13.72
CA THR A 339 7.05 -33.49 13.45
C THR A 339 7.17 -33.18 11.98
N ALA A 340 6.96 -34.18 11.13
CA ALA A 340 6.91 -33.98 9.67
C ALA A 340 5.72 -33.11 9.23
N ALA A 341 4.54 -33.36 9.81
CA ALA A 341 3.33 -32.56 9.56
C ALA A 341 3.54 -31.11 9.98
N LEU A 342 4.09 -30.88 11.18
CA LEU A 342 4.38 -29.54 11.71
C LEU A 342 5.40 -28.80 10.83
N ASN A 343 6.49 -29.47 10.45
CA ASN A 343 7.49 -28.90 9.53
C ASN A 343 6.86 -28.50 8.19
N ALA A 344 6.01 -29.35 7.61
CA ALA A 344 5.33 -29.06 6.35
C ALA A 344 4.39 -27.86 6.48
N LEU A 345 3.65 -27.77 7.59
CA LEU A 345 2.73 -26.67 7.86
C LEU A 345 3.46 -25.34 8.05
N TYR A 346 4.53 -25.30 8.85
CA TYR A 346 5.34 -24.09 9.03
C TYR A 346 6.00 -23.62 7.74
N LEU A 347 6.55 -24.54 6.94
CA LEU A 347 7.11 -24.22 5.63
C LEU A 347 6.06 -23.65 4.69
N ARG A 348 4.83 -24.18 4.76
CA ARG A 348 3.71 -23.74 3.92
C ARG A 348 3.22 -22.34 4.28
N VAL A 349 3.14 -22.02 5.58
CA VAL A 349 2.56 -20.78 6.08
C VAL A 349 3.60 -19.69 6.25
N LEU A 350 4.74 -20.01 6.86
CA LEU A 350 5.76 -19.05 7.27
C LEU A 350 7.08 -19.17 6.48
N ALA A 351 7.14 -20.06 5.49
CA ALA A 351 8.32 -20.34 4.66
C ALA A 351 9.60 -20.68 5.47
N ARG A 352 9.45 -21.14 6.70
CA ARG A 352 10.54 -21.60 7.58
C ARG A 352 10.14 -22.84 8.38
N ARG A 353 11.11 -23.51 8.94
CA ARG A 353 10.85 -24.57 9.92
C ARG A 353 10.52 -23.98 11.29
N PRO A 354 9.75 -24.70 12.14
CA PRO A 354 9.52 -24.30 13.52
C PRO A 354 10.82 -24.32 14.32
N THR A 355 10.94 -23.45 15.29
CA THR A 355 12.00 -23.47 16.29
C THR A 355 11.74 -24.60 17.29
N THR A 356 12.76 -25.00 18.06
CA THR A 356 12.61 -26.02 19.13
C THR A 356 11.51 -25.68 20.13
N ARG A 357 11.36 -24.37 20.46
CA ARG A 357 10.31 -23.92 21.38
C ARG A 357 8.93 -24.05 20.75
N GLU A 358 8.76 -23.70 19.46
CA GLU A 358 7.50 -23.84 18.75
C GLU A 358 7.09 -25.30 18.60
N VAL A 359 8.04 -26.20 18.34
CA VAL A 359 7.80 -27.65 18.32
C VAL A 359 7.25 -28.11 19.65
N GLN A 360 7.87 -27.68 20.77
CA GLN A 360 7.41 -28.07 22.10
C GLN A 360 5.99 -27.56 22.40
N VAL A 361 5.72 -26.28 22.11
CA VAL A 361 4.38 -25.69 22.31
C VAL A 361 3.31 -26.44 21.50
N CYS A 362 3.62 -26.78 20.25
CA CYS A 362 2.69 -27.54 19.42
C CYS A 362 2.50 -28.96 19.91
N ALA A 363 3.54 -29.62 20.41
CA ALA A 363 3.45 -30.95 20.98
C ALA A 363 2.58 -30.95 22.26
N ASP A 364 2.76 -29.99 23.14
CA ASP A 364 1.95 -29.81 24.34
C ASP A 364 0.47 -29.57 23.99
N HIS A 365 0.19 -28.77 22.94
CA HIS A 365 -1.16 -28.54 22.44
C HIS A 365 -1.79 -29.82 21.87
N LEU A 366 -1.06 -30.58 21.04
CA LEU A 366 -1.49 -31.88 20.52
C LEU A 366 -1.86 -32.85 21.65
N ALA A 367 -1.04 -32.90 22.70
CA ALA A 367 -1.32 -33.74 23.85
C ALA A 367 -2.55 -33.27 24.65
N THR A 368 -2.82 -31.97 24.70
CA THR A 368 -3.93 -31.39 25.44
C THR A 368 -5.27 -31.58 24.72
N VAL A 369 -5.29 -31.38 23.40
CA VAL A 369 -6.52 -31.52 22.59
C VAL A 369 -6.88 -33.02 22.40
N GLY A 370 -5.89 -33.87 22.21
CA GLY A 370 -6.06 -35.31 22.05
C GLY A 370 -6.58 -35.76 20.67
N ASP A 371 -7.18 -34.86 19.88
CA ASP A 371 -7.54 -35.09 18.49
C ASP A 371 -6.50 -34.44 17.56
N ARG A 372 -5.87 -35.25 16.73
CA ARG A 372 -4.80 -34.80 15.82
C ARG A 372 -5.29 -33.79 14.80
N ALA A 373 -6.45 -34.01 14.24
CA ALA A 373 -6.99 -33.12 13.21
C ALA A 373 -7.35 -31.75 13.79
N GLU A 374 -8.08 -31.73 14.91
CA GLU A 374 -8.48 -30.53 15.63
C GLU A 374 -7.26 -29.72 16.09
N ALA A 375 -6.26 -30.36 16.70
CA ALA A 375 -5.05 -29.68 17.15
C ALA A 375 -4.26 -29.03 15.99
N PHE A 376 -4.18 -29.69 14.83
CA PHE A 376 -3.51 -29.12 13.67
C PHE A 376 -4.36 -28.04 12.98
N GLU A 377 -5.69 -28.06 13.06
CA GLU A 377 -6.57 -26.96 12.64
C GLU A 377 -6.30 -25.70 13.46
N ASP A 378 -6.20 -25.83 14.79
CA ASP A 378 -5.86 -24.75 15.72
C ASP A 378 -4.47 -24.18 15.44
N ILE A 379 -3.46 -25.03 15.26
CA ILE A 379 -2.09 -24.59 14.92
C ILE A 379 -2.10 -23.85 13.60
N TYR A 380 -2.77 -24.36 12.58
CA TYR A 380 -2.84 -23.72 11.28
C TYR A 380 -3.52 -22.36 11.34
N TRP A 381 -4.66 -22.27 12.00
CA TRP A 381 -5.36 -21.03 12.25
C TRP A 381 -4.49 -20.03 13.01
N SER A 382 -3.80 -20.47 14.05
CA SER A 382 -2.90 -19.64 14.84
C SER A 382 -1.76 -19.06 14.01
N LEU A 383 -1.11 -19.87 13.15
CA LEU A 383 -0.02 -19.43 12.27
C LEU A 383 -0.47 -18.35 11.31
N LEU A 384 -1.66 -18.47 10.69
CA LEU A 384 -2.23 -17.48 9.77
C LEU A 384 -2.56 -16.16 10.48
N ASN A 385 -2.81 -16.19 11.78
CA ASN A 385 -3.14 -15.02 12.60
C ASN A 385 -1.92 -14.39 13.30
N THR A 386 -0.71 -14.89 13.04
CA THR A 386 0.52 -14.28 13.58
C THR A 386 0.89 -12.99 12.83
N THR A 387 1.56 -12.08 13.54
CA THR A 387 2.17 -10.91 12.89
C THR A 387 3.25 -11.31 11.89
N GLU A 388 3.88 -12.47 12.07
CA GLU A 388 4.86 -13.01 11.14
C GLU A 388 4.26 -13.30 9.77
N PHE A 389 3.04 -13.82 9.70
CA PHE A 389 2.36 -14.12 8.45
C PHE A 389 2.06 -12.86 7.61
N ILE A 390 1.75 -11.74 8.26
CA ILE A 390 1.40 -10.48 7.59
C ILE A 390 2.58 -9.53 7.44
N SER A 391 3.78 -9.92 7.85
CA SER A 391 4.98 -9.08 7.78
C SER A 391 6.12 -9.78 7.07
N ARG A 392 7.00 -8.96 6.47
CA ARG A 392 8.30 -9.38 5.99
C ARG A 392 9.27 -9.36 7.17
N ARG A 393 9.96 -10.46 7.38
CA ARG A 393 11.03 -10.61 8.40
C ARG A 393 12.30 -11.16 7.78
#